data_06efaf6c3b4c604fa09bb4d8a27696a7
#
_entry.id   06efaf6c3b4c604fa09bb4d8a27696a7
#
_cell.length_a   1.000
_cell.length_b   1.000
_cell.length_c   1.000
_cell.angle_alpha   90.00
_cell.angle_beta   90.00
_cell.angle_gamma   90.00
#
_symmetry.space_group_name_H-M   'P 1'
#
loop_
_entity.id
_entity.type
_entity.pdbx_description
1 polymer ?
#
loop_
_entity_poly.entity_id
_entity_poly.type
_entity_poly.pdbx_seq_one_letter_code
_entity_poly.pdbx_strand_id
1 'polypeptide(L)'
;LVCPDVEIILGSKLYEEKTEYWSDLVKFTKHMSIARTMRTLTIMGRSEDDKKIDVAKLLYPAMQAVDIHSLDVDIAHAGMDQRKIHMLVREIFPKMKWKVPVAVHHKLLPGLSKPAETSDSQILGKMSKSDPNSGIFIHNTDDEIKKKISKAWCEEANIQNNPLLGIAKTVILHEFDEMNVERSEKFGGNVSYSNYDQLETDFAEKKLHPVDLKQTVGNYLVKIVSPIRDKLNLSEEIFEVIKKSY
;
A
#
# COMPACT_ATOMS: atom_id res chain seq x y z
N LEU A 1 14.81 8.39 5.82
CA LEU A 1 15.31 9.05 4.61
C LEU A 1 14.39 10.16 4.14
N VAL A 2 13.10 9.90 4.08
CA VAL A 2 12.05 10.90 3.78
C VAL A 2 11.56 11.55 5.08
N CYS A 3 11.51 10.77 6.17
CA CYS A 3 11.13 11.22 7.50
C CYS A 3 12.27 10.87 8.48
N PRO A 4 13.20 11.79 8.76
CA PRO A 4 14.38 11.53 9.57
C PRO A 4 14.05 11.22 11.05
N ASP A 5 12.92 11.72 11.54
CA ASP A 5 12.51 11.61 12.95
C ASP A 5 11.59 10.40 13.22
N VAL A 6 11.59 9.41 12.30
CA VAL A 6 10.79 8.18 12.49
C VAL A 6 11.51 7.22 13.43
N GLU A 7 10.82 6.80 14.48
CA GLU A 7 11.24 5.70 15.33
C GLU A 7 10.79 4.35 14.72
N ILE A 8 11.74 3.42 14.56
CA ILE A 8 11.46 2.07 14.07
C ILE A 8 11.46 1.10 15.24
N ILE A 9 10.30 0.55 15.55
CA ILE A 9 10.13 -0.41 16.65
C ILE A 9 9.92 -1.81 16.05
N LEU A 10 10.80 -2.75 16.43
CA LEU A 10 10.64 -4.16 16.07
C LEU A 10 9.60 -4.81 16.99
N GLY A 11 8.64 -5.52 16.41
CA GLY A 11 7.61 -6.22 17.18
C GLY A 11 8.20 -7.19 18.21
N SER A 12 9.26 -7.93 17.86
CA SER A 12 9.93 -8.83 18.82
C SER A 12 10.42 -8.10 20.07
N LYS A 13 11.04 -6.91 19.92
CA LYS A 13 11.47 -6.08 21.05
C LYS A 13 10.29 -5.57 21.85
N LEU A 14 9.24 -5.08 21.17
CA LEU A 14 8.02 -4.63 21.84
C LEU A 14 7.43 -5.74 22.74
N TYR A 15 7.39 -6.98 22.24
CA TYR A 15 6.81 -8.11 22.94
C TYR A 15 7.68 -8.61 24.10
N GLU A 16 8.98 -8.39 24.06
CA GLU A 16 9.92 -8.70 25.15
C GLU A 16 9.93 -7.61 26.24
N GLU A 17 9.90 -6.36 25.85
CA GLU A 17 10.02 -5.21 26.75
C GLU A 17 8.72 -4.88 27.51
N LYS A 18 7.56 -5.11 26.88
CA LYS A 18 6.24 -4.86 27.48
C LYS A 18 5.74 -6.10 28.21
N THR A 19 6.01 -6.21 29.51
CA THR A 19 5.68 -7.38 30.32
C THR A 19 4.19 -7.74 30.32
N GLU A 20 3.31 -6.75 30.18
CA GLU A 20 1.86 -6.94 30.13
C GLU A 20 1.33 -7.37 28.76
N TYR A 21 2.14 -7.27 27.69
CA TYR A 21 1.68 -7.48 26.30
C TYR A 21 0.90 -8.78 26.13
N TRP A 22 1.44 -9.90 26.58
CA TRP A 22 0.81 -11.21 26.43
C TRP A 22 -0.45 -11.38 27.27
N SER A 23 -0.47 -10.81 28.48
CA SER A 23 -1.67 -10.81 29.30
C SER A 23 -2.78 -9.96 28.70
N ASP A 24 -2.42 -8.84 28.11
CA ASP A 24 -3.34 -7.92 27.44
C ASP A 24 -3.88 -8.53 26.13
N LEU A 25 -3.04 -9.26 25.38
CA LEU A 25 -3.48 -10.03 24.24
C LEU A 25 -4.57 -11.05 24.62
N VAL A 26 -4.35 -11.83 25.69
CA VAL A 26 -5.33 -12.80 26.17
C VAL A 26 -6.62 -12.11 26.65
N LYS A 27 -6.52 -10.99 27.37
CA LYS A 27 -7.68 -10.20 27.79
C LYS A 27 -8.46 -9.66 26.58
N PHE A 28 -7.76 -9.12 25.57
CA PHE A 28 -8.36 -8.61 24.35
C PHE A 28 -9.11 -9.69 23.59
N THR A 29 -8.51 -10.88 23.43
CA THR A 29 -9.14 -11.99 22.70
C THR A 29 -10.40 -12.51 23.37
N LYS A 30 -10.59 -12.34 24.68
CA LYS A 30 -11.85 -12.66 25.38
C LYS A 30 -13.05 -11.85 24.87
N HIS A 31 -12.81 -10.71 24.24
CA HIS A 31 -13.85 -9.88 23.62
C HIS A 31 -14.07 -10.20 22.12
N MET A 32 -13.34 -11.17 21.58
CA MET A 32 -13.47 -11.60 20.18
C MET A 32 -14.12 -12.98 20.08
N SER A 33 -15.14 -13.14 19.24
CA SER A 33 -15.63 -14.46 18.86
C SER A 33 -14.80 -15.04 17.71
N ILE A 34 -14.77 -16.37 17.56
CA ILE A 34 -14.11 -17.05 16.44
C ILE A 34 -14.64 -16.51 15.10
N ALA A 35 -15.97 -16.38 14.95
CA ALA A 35 -16.57 -15.84 13.74
C ALA A 35 -16.11 -14.41 13.44
N ARG A 36 -15.89 -13.57 14.46
CA ARG A 36 -15.35 -12.21 14.29
C ARG A 36 -13.90 -12.26 13.85
N THR A 37 -13.09 -13.12 14.47
CA THR A 37 -11.69 -13.33 14.11
C THR A 37 -11.55 -13.78 12.66
N MET A 38 -12.33 -14.77 12.23
CA MET A 38 -12.32 -15.26 10.84
C MET A 38 -12.57 -14.13 9.84
N ARG A 39 -13.57 -13.28 10.06
CA ARG A 39 -13.85 -12.13 9.20
C ARG A 39 -12.70 -11.10 9.14
N THR A 40 -11.87 -11.03 10.16
CA THR A 40 -10.71 -10.13 10.15
C THR A 40 -9.51 -10.69 9.40
N LEU A 41 -9.40 -12.01 9.20
CA LEU A 41 -8.29 -12.64 8.50
C LEU A 41 -8.17 -12.23 7.02
N THR A 42 -9.23 -11.70 6.43
CA THR A 42 -9.17 -11.13 5.08
C THR A 42 -8.18 -9.97 4.93
N ILE A 43 -7.79 -9.31 6.04
CA ILE A 43 -6.71 -8.30 6.04
C ILE A 43 -5.36 -8.89 5.62
N MET A 44 -5.16 -10.19 5.84
CA MET A 44 -3.97 -10.95 5.44
C MET A 44 -4.02 -11.43 3.98
N GLY A 45 -5.05 -11.02 3.22
CA GLY A 45 -5.25 -11.47 1.84
C GLY A 45 -5.75 -12.93 1.72
N ARG A 46 -6.35 -13.48 2.79
CA ARG A 46 -6.89 -14.84 2.82
C ARG A 46 -8.41 -14.83 2.80
N SER A 47 -9.01 -15.87 2.21
CA SER A 47 -10.46 -16.05 2.28
C SER A 47 -10.89 -16.65 3.63
N GLU A 48 -12.14 -16.40 4.05
CA GLU A 48 -12.72 -17.01 5.25
C GLU A 48 -12.77 -18.55 5.16
N ASP A 49 -12.76 -19.09 3.94
CA ASP A 49 -12.84 -20.54 3.64
C ASP A 49 -11.46 -21.22 3.57
N ASP A 50 -10.37 -20.54 3.86
CA ASP A 50 -9.03 -21.13 3.82
C ASP A 50 -8.88 -22.19 4.93
N LYS A 51 -8.98 -23.48 4.55
CA LYS A 51 -8.87 -24.63 5.45
C LYS A 51 -7.47 -24.81 6.08
N LYS A 52 -6.48 -24.00 5.71
CA LYS A 52 -5.09 -24.07 6.21
C LYS A 52 -4.79 -22.98 7.25
N ILE A 53 -5.82 -22.47 7.95
CA ILE A 53 -5.62 -21.48 8.99
C ILE A 53 -5.22 -22.20 10.29
N ASP A 54 -4.02 -21.93 10.77
CA ASP A 54 -3.55 -22.37 12.08
C ASP A 54 -3.96 -21.38 13.19
N VAL A 55 -3.86 -21.83 14.45
CA VAL A 55 -4.25 -21.03 15.63
C VAL A 55 -3.40 -19.74 15.75
N ALA A 56 -2.14 -19.79 15.37
CA ALA A 56 -1.26 -18.62 15.44
C ALA A 56 -1.77 -17.49 14.52
N LYS A 57 -2.27 -17.83 13.34
CA LYS A 57 -2.89 -16.84 12.43
C LYS A 57 -4.15 -16.21 13.02
N LEU A 58 -4.90 -16.94 13.85
CA LEU A 58 -6.07 -16.37 14.53
C LEU A 58 -5.70 -15.30 15.57
N LEU A 59 -4.48 -15.33 16.11
CA LEU A 59 -4.01 -14.32 17.06
C LEU A 59 -3.58 -13.02 16.38
N TYR A 60 -3.18 -13.05 15.11
CA TYR A 60 -2.62 -11.90 14.40
C TYR A 60 -3.49 -10.63 14.45
N PRO A 61 -4.81 -10.68 14.20
CA PRO A 61 -5.66 -9.50 14.32
C PRO A 61 -5.69 -8.88 15.73
N ALA A 62 -5.65 -9.72 16.76
CA ALA A 62 -5.61 -9.27 18.13
C ALA A 62 -4.24 -8.69 18.50
N MET A 63 -3.14 -9.29 18.03
CA MET A 63 -1.79 -8.78 18.23
C MET A 63 -1.65 -7.37 17.63
N GLN A 64 -2.09 -7.16 16.40
CA GLN A 64 -2.04 -5.83 15.76
C GLN A 64 -2.87 -4.78 16.53
N ALA A 65 -3.99 -5.17 17.12
CA ALA A 65 -4.76 -4.26 17.98
C ALA A 65 -4.02 -3.95 19.28
N VAL A 66 -3.40 -4.95 19.91
CA VAL A 66 -2.62 -4.76 21.14
C VAL A 66 -1.34 -3.97 20.90
N ASP A 67 -0.72 -4.09 19.71
CA ASP A 67 0.41 -3.23 19.31
C ASP A 67 0.03 -1.75 19.39
N ILE A 68 -1.16 -1.39 18.88
CA ILE A 68 -1.68 0.00 18.94
C ILE A 68 -1.78 0.48 20.39
N HIS A 69 -2.26 -0.37 21.30
CA HIS A 69 -2.32 -0.05 22.73
C HIS A 69 -0.92 0.07 23.36
N SER A 70 -0.07 -0.91 23.10
CA SER A 70 1.27 -0.99 23.70
C SER A 70 2.19 0.16 23.28
N LEU A 71 1.96 0.71 22.07
CA LEU A 71 2.66 1.88 21.54
C LEU A 71 2.06 3.21 22.01
N ASP A 72 0.91 3.18 22.69
CA ASP A 72 0.18 4.36 23.20
C ASP A 72 -0.03 5.46 22.16
N VAL A 73 -0.33 5.11 20.93
CA VAL A 73 -0.47 6.06 19.83
C VAL A 73 -1.76 6.89 19.92
N ASP A 74 -1.69 8.15 19.50
CA ASP A 74 -2.86 9.03 19.35
C ASP A 74 -3.55 8.83 18.00
N ILE A 75 -2.77 8.52 16.95
CA ILE A 75 -3.24 8.31 15.60
C ILE A 75 -2.69 6.97 15.08
N ALA A 76 -3.58 6.06 14.71
CA ALA A 76 -3.25 4.80 14.05
C ALA A 76 -3.49 4.96 12.54
N HIS A 77 -2.41 5.00 11.74
CA HIS A 77 -2.47 5.16 10.30
C HIS A 77 -2.17 3.83 9.59
N ALA A 78 -3.01 3.45 8.64
CA ALA A 78 -2.81 2.23 7.85
C ALA A 78 -3.55 2.30 6.49
N GLY A 79 -3.31 1.30 5.63
CA GLY A 79 -4.11 1.10 4.44
C GLY A 79 -5.56 0.75 4.76
N MET A 80 -6.47 0.99 3.82
CA MET A 80 -7.89 0.66 3.97
C MET A 80 -8.14 -0.84 4.23
N ASP A 81 -7.24 -1.72 3.81
CA ASP A 81 -7.27 -3.15 4.10
C ASP A 81 -7.17 -3.47 5.60
N GLN A 82 -6.51 -2.61 6.40
CA GLN A 82 -6.36 -2.76 7.84
C GLN A 82 -7.54 -2.18 8.65
N ARG A 83 -8.52 -1.57 7.98
CA ARG A 83 -9.66 -0.92 8.64
C ARG A 83 -10.44 -1.87 9.58
N LYS A 84 -10.52 -3.15 9.25
CA LYS A 84 -11.22 -4.14 10.09
C LYS A 84 -10.60 -4.26 11.49
N ILE A 85 -9.27 -4.14 11.61
CA ILE A 85 -8.56 -4.13 12.90
C ILE A 85 -8.87 -2.85 13.67
N HIS A 86 -8.82 -1.69 13.01
CA HIS A 86 -9.14 -0.42 13.67
C HIS A 86 -10.60 -0.37 14.16
N MET A 87 -11.51 -1.12 13.51
CA MET A 87 -12.87 -1.27 14.01
C MET A 87 -12.95 -2.16 15.25
N LEU A 88 -12.11 -3.20 15.37
CA LEU A 88 -11.96 -3.98 16.61
C LEU A 88 -11.42 -3.10 17.74
N VAL A 89 -10.41 -2.28 17.47
CA VAL A 89 -9.86 -1.31 18.43
C VAL A 89 -10.98 -0.40 18.97
N ARG A 90 -11.75 0.22 18.10
CA ARG A 90 -12.87 1.11 18.49
C ARG A 90 -13.96 0.41 19.31
N GLU A 91 -14.19 -0.87 19.07
CA GLU A 91 -15.22 -1.66 19.76
C GLU A 91 -14.76 -2.18 21.12
N ILE A 92 -13.50 -2.64 21.20
CA ILE A 92 -12.99 -3.39 22.38
C ILE A 92 -12.24 -2.51 23.36
N PHE A 93 -11.46 -1.52 22.92
CA PHE A 93 -10.67 -0.65 23.81
C PHE A 93 -11.49 0.04 24.89
N PRO A 94 -12.71 0.58 24.62
CA PRO A 94 -13.55 1.12 25.69
C PRO A 94 -13.93 0.09 26.75
N LYS A 95 -14.17 -1.18 26.36
CA LYS A 95 -14.49 -2.27 27.29
C LYS A 95 -13.30 -2.61 28.20
N MET A 96 -12.09 -2.42 27.71
CA MET A 96 -10.85 -2.63 28.44
C MET A 96 -10.35 -1.37 29.17
N LYS A 97 -11.08 -0.25 29.02
CA LYS A 97 -10.69 1.08 29.52
C LYS A 97 -9.35 1.56 28.94
N TRP A 98 -9.07 1.15 27.71
CA TRP A 98 -7.90 1.61 26.96
C TRP A 98 -8.22 2.85 26.14
N LYS A 99 -7.19 3.67 25.87
CA LYS A 99 -7.27 4.85 25.01
C LYS A 99 -7.62 4.41 23.58
N VAL A 100 -8.60 5.07 22.98
CA VAL A 100 -8.99 4.82 21.59
C VAL A 100 -8.34 5.85 20.70
N PRO A 101 -7.41 5.44 19.80
CA PRO A 101 -6.77 6.38 18.88
C PRO A 101 -7.70 6.80 17.74
N VAL A 102 -7.34 7.90 17.10
CA VAL A 102 -7.92 8.27 15.82
C VAL A 102 -7.40 7.34 14.73
N ALA A 103 -8.29 6.71 13.97
CA ALA A 103 -7.91 5.83 12.87
C ALA A 103 -7.93 6.59 11.54
N VAL A 104 -6.78 6.65 10.88
CA VAL A 104 -6.61 7.27 9.55
C VAL A 104 -6.30 6.17 8.53
N HIS A 105 -7.02 6.18 7.41
CA HIS A 105 -6.83 5.18 6.36
C HIS A 105 -6.57 5.83 5.00
N HIS A 106 -5.58 5.32 4.29
CA HIS A 106 -5.33 5.69 2.89
C HIS A 106 -5.80 4.58 1.95
N LYS A 107 -6.13 4.95 0.71
CA LYS A 107 -6.45 4.00 -0.35
C LYS A 107 -5.19 3.22 -0.73
N LEU A 108 -5.37 1.94 -1.05
CA LEU A 108 -4.28 1.12 -1.58
C LEU A 108 -4.04 1.44 -3.05
N LEU A 109 -2.78 1.43 -3.45
CA LEU A 109 -2.42 1.46 -4.87
C LEU A 109 -2.71 0.08 -5.49
N PRO A 110 -3.39 0.03 -6.63
CA PRO A 110 -3.56 -1.22 -7.36
C PRO A 110 -2.20 -1.73 -7.85
N GLY A 111 -2.06 -3.05 -7.94
CA GLY A 111 -0.90 -3.68 -8.56
C GLY A 111 -0.82 -3.37 -10.04
N LEU A 112 0.39 -3.43 -10.61
CA LEU A 112 0.65 -3.09 -12.02
C LEU A 112 0.04 -4.08 -13.02
N SER A 113 -0.39 -5.26 -12.58
CA SER A 113 -1.02 -6.28 -13.41
C SER A 113 -2.49 -5.98 -13.67
N LYS A 114 -3.09 -6.62 -14.69
CA LYS A 114 -4.52 -6.53 -14.95
C LYS A 114 -5.31 -6.96 -13.69
N PRO A 115 -6.28 -6.18 -13.23
CA PRO A 115 -7.13 -6.58 -12.13
C PRO A 115 -7.84 -7.91 -12.41
N ALA A 116 -7.90 -8.81 -11.42
CA ALA A 116 -8.68 -10.02 -11.54
C ALA A 116 -10.19 -9.68 -11.56
N GLU A 117 -10.95 -10.37 -12.39
CA GLU A 117 -12.42 -10.24 -12.47
C GLU A 117 -13.10 -10.96 -11.28
N THR A 118 -12.72 -10.62 -10.05
CA THR A 118 -13.35 -11.17 -8.86
C THR A 118 -14.33 -10.17 -8.28
N SER A 119 -15.46 -10.66 -7.82
CA SER A 119 -16.56 -9.86 -7.24
C SER A 119 -16.19 -9.13 -5.95
N ASP A 120 -15.05 -9.41 -5.37
CA ASP A 120 -14.57 -8.79 -4.13
C ASP A 120 -13.59 -7.66 -4.45
N SER A 121 -14.14 -6.47 -4.69
CA SER A 121 -13.38 -5.25 -5.02
C SER A 121 -12.33 -4.83 -3.97
N GLN A 122 -12.28 -5.47 -2.81
CA GLN A 122 -11.30 -5.23 -1.76
C GLN A 122 -10.03 -6.08 -1.92
N ILE A 123 -10.04 -7.12 -2.78
CA ILE A 123 -8.91 -8.00 -3.08
C ILE A 123 -8.35 -7.72 -4.49
N LEU A 124 -8.67 -6.59 -5.08
CA LEU A 124 -7.99 -6.13 -6.29
C LEU A 124 -6.49 -6.20 -6.04
N GLY A 125 -5.78 -6.95 -6.90
CA GLY A 125 -4.36 -7.21 -6.77
C GLY A 125 -3.59 -5.95 -6.39
N LYS A 126 -3.35 -5.78 -5.07
CA LYS A 126 -2.54 -4.69 -4.55
C LYS A 126 -1.08 -4.97 -4.89
N MET A 127 -0.25 -3.94 -4.93
CA MET A 127 1.20 -4.11 -4.98
C MET A 127 1.64 -5.02 -3.84
N SER A 128 2.34 -6.09 -4.15
CA SER A 128 2.73 -7.11 -3.18
C SER A 128 4.20 -7.45 -3.28
N LYS A 129 4.84 -7.66 -2.12
CA LYS A 129 6.22 -8.14 -2.06
C LYS A 129 6.36 -9.55 -2.63
N SER A 130 5.35 -10.39 -2.50
CA SER A 130 5.36 -11.77 -3.02
C SER A 130 5.26 -11.84 -4.56
N ASP A 131 4.90 -10.75 -5.23
CA ASP A 131 4.99 -10.59 -6.68
C ASP A 131 5.79 -9.32 -7.00
N PRO A 132 7.10 -9.44 -7.20
CA PRO A 132 7.98 -8.29 -7.46
C PRO A 132 7.61 -7.49 -8.71
N ASN A 133 6.86 -8.06 -9.64
CA ASN A 133 6.40 -7.38 -10.85
C ASN A 133 5.13 -6.56 -10.62
N SER A 134 4.41 -6.81 -9.52
CA SER A 134 3.16 -6.11 -9.21
C SER A 134 3.37 -4.70 -8.66
N GLY A 135 4.60 -4.32 -8.29
CA GLY A 135 4.85 -3.03 -7.65
C GLY A 135 6.21 -2.42 -7.94
N ILE A 136 6.33 -1.14 -7.57
CA ILE A 136 7.58 -0.38 -7.61
C ILE A 136 8.16 -0.36 -6.19
N PHE A 137 9.45 -0.68 -6.09
CA PHE A 137 10.19 -0.68 -4.83
C PHE A 137 11.25 0.41 -4.84
N ILE A 138 11.57 0.93 -3.66
CA ILE A 138 12.57 2.01 -3.49
C ILE A 138 13.96 1.59 -4.02
N HIS A 139 14.29 0.30 -3.94
CA HIS A 139 15.56 -0.22 -4.44
C HIS A 139 15.58 -0.48 -5.97
N ASN A 140 14.46 -0.35 -6.67
CA ASN A 140 14.46 -0.53 -8.12
C ASN A 140 15.32 0.55 -8.81
N THR A 141 16.11 0.14 -9.80
CA THR A 141 16.84 1.08 -10.66
C THR A 141 15.88 1.85 -11.56
N ASP A 142 16.33 2.93 -12.16
CA ASP A 142 15.53 3.75 -13.08
C ASP A 142 15.01 2.92 -14.27
N ASP A 143 15.87 2.05 -14.81
CA ASP A 143 15.52 1.17 -15.92
C ASP A 143 14.50 0.10 -15.50
N GLU A 144 14.63 -0.46 -14.30
CA GLU A 144 13.65 -1.39 -13.74
C GLU A 144 12.29 -0.73 -13.55
N ILE A 145 12.25 0.51 -13.02
CA ILE A 145 11.01 1.27 -12.86
C ILE A 145 10.35 1.49 -14.22
N LYS A 146 11.08 2.04 -15.19
CA LYS A 146 10.58 2.27 -16.55
C LYS A 146 10.08 0.99 -17.22
N LYS A 147 10.84 -0.10 -17.07
CA LYS A 147 10.48 -1.42 -17.61
C LYS A 147 9.22 -2.00 -16.97
N LYS A 148 9.05 -1.88 -15.67
CA LYS A 148 7.83 -2.31 -14.97
C LYS A 148 6.62 -1.50 -15.40
N ILE A 149 6.74 -0.17 -15.46
CA ILE A 149 5.65 0.71 -15.87
C ILE A 149 5.29 0.51 -17.36
N SER A 150 6.26 0.29 -18.23
CA SER A 150 5.98 -0.02 -19.66
C SER A 150 5.14 -1.29 -19.82
N LYS A 151 5.33 -2.28 -18.95
CA LYS A 151 4.59 -3.54 -18.95
C LYS A 151 3.29 -3.50 -18.13
N ALA A 152 3.09 -2.45 -17.32
CA ALA A 152 1.90 -2.31 -16.48
C ALA A 152 0.62 -2.35 -17.34
N TRP A 153 -0.44 -2.90 -16.76
CA TRP A 153 -1.74 -2.88 -17.41
C TRP A 153 -2.26 -1.45 -17.53
N CYS A 154 -2.65 -1.07 -18.71
CA CYS A 154 -3.22 0.23 -19.01
C CYS A 154 -4.00 0.10 -20.32
N GLU A 155 -5.26 -0.27 -20.22
CA GLU A 155 -6.15 -0.41 -21.36
C GLU A 155 -6.66 0.98 -21.78
N GLU A 156 -6.72 1.23 -23.10
CA GLU A 156 -7.13 2.52 -23.64
C GLU A 156 -8.54 2.90 -23.19
N ALA A 157 -8.73 4.13 -22.77
CA ALA A 157 -9.97 4.71 -22.26
C ALA A 157 -10.55 4.01 -21.01
N ASN A 158 -9.89 2.98 -20.48
CA ASN A 158 -10.35 2.33 -19.28
C ASN A 158 -9.79 3.03 -18.02
N ILE A 159 -10.67 3.76 -17.33
CA ILE A 159 -10.33 4.49 -16.09
C ILE A 159 -10.50 3.63 -14.83
N GLN A 160 -11.26 2.51 -14.93
CA GLN A 160 -11.57 1.69 -13.76
C GLN A 160 -10.36 0.84 -13.34
N ASN A 161 -9.98 0.98 -12.08
CA ASN A 161 -8.86 0.21 -11.50
C ASN A 161 -7.54 0.31 -12.29
N ASN A 162 -7.37 1.37 -13.08
CA ASN A 162 -6.16 1.62 -13.84
C ASN A 162 -5.02 2.03 -12.90
N PRO A 163 -3.95 1.20 -12.77
CA PRO A 163 -2.88 1.47 -11.82
C PRO A 163 -2.12 2.75 -12.12
N LEU A 164 -1.99 3.12 -13.39
CA LEU A 164 -1.22 4.30 -13.78
C LEU A 164 -1.98 5.59 -13.46
N LEU A 165 -3.28 5.60 -13.70
CA LEU A 165 -4.14 6.70 -13.26
C LEU A 165 -4.17 6.79 -11.72
N GLY A 166 -4.21 5.63 -11.04
CA GLY A 166 -4.10 5.57 -9.58
C GLY A 166 -2.81 6.18 -9.04
N ILE A 167 -1.66 5.86 -9.65
CA ILE A 167 -0.35 6.42 -9.30
C ILE A 167 -0.32 7.92 -9.61
N ALA A 168 -0.79 8.34 -10.78
CA ALA A 168 -0.85 9.76 -11.15
C ALA A 168 -1.66 10.56 -10.12
N LYS A 169 -2.84 10.05 -9.72
CA LYS A 169 -3.72 10.68 -8.74
C LYS A 169 -3.12 10.82 -7.35
N THR A 170 -2.56 9.72 -6.83
CA THR A 170 -2.23 9.60 -5.40
C THR A 170 -0.77 9.85 -5.08
N VAL A 171 0.10 9.84 -6.08
CA VAL A 171 1.54 10.04 -5.90
C VAL A 171 2.01 11.26 -6.69
N ILE A 172 1.84 11.26 -8.01
CA ILE A 172 2.47 12.29 -8.86
C ILE A 172 1.84 13.66 -8.62
N LEU A 173 0.52 13.79 -8.71
CA LEU A 173 -0.19 15.06 -8.52
C LEU A 173 -0.28 15.49 -7.03
N HIS A 174 0.26 14.70 -6.12
CA HIS A 174 0.49 15.11 -4.73
C HIS A 174 1.89 15.69 -4.52
N GLU A 175 2.88 15.16 -5.25
CA GLU A 175 4.27 15.56 -5.12
C GLU A 175 4.63 16.73 -6.03
N PHE A 176 3.95 16.86 -7.17
CA PHE A 176 4.20 17.89 -8.18
C PHE A 176 2.92 18.70 -8.45
N ASP A 177 3.08 20.01 -8.64
CA ASP A 177 1.95 20.92 -8.96
C ASP A 177 1.29 20.57 -10.29
N GLU A 178 2.05 19.97 -11.22
CA GLU A 178 1.58 19.54 -12.53
C GLU A 178 2.31 18.30 -13.06
N MET A 179 1.62 17.55 -13.89
CA MET A 179 2.16 16.41 -14.64
C MET A 179 2.25 16.75 -16.12
N ASN A 180 3.49 16.91 -16.60
CA ASN A 180 3.78 17.26 -18.00
C ASN A 180 3.97 16.00 -18.84
N VAL A 181 3.14 15.83 -19.88
CA VAL A 181 3.21 14.74 -20.85
C VAL A 181 3.87 15.25 -22.13
N GLU A 182 5.04 14.70 -22.43
CA GLU A 182 5.80 15.03 -23.62
C GLU A 182 5.36 14.09 -24.77
N ARG A 183 4.89 14.66 -25.88
CA ARG A 183 4.51 13.94 -27.10
C ARG A 183 4.82 14.77 -28.34
N SER A 184 4.99 14.05 -29.45
CA SER A 184 5.20 14.73 -30.73
C SER A 184 3.95 15.50 -31.20
N GLU A 185 4.16 16.53 -32.00
CA GLU A 185 3.09 17.31 -32.65
C GLU A 185 2.08 16.44 -33.42
N LYS A 186 2.53 15.33 -33.98
CA LYS A 186 1.68 14.36 -34.68
C LYS A 186 0.59 13.76 -33.77
N PHE A 187 0.83 13.71 -32.47
CA PHE A 187 -0.09 13.19 -31.45
C PHE A 187 -0.72 14.28 -30.58
N GLY A 188 -0.74 15.53 -31.06
CA GLY A 188 -1.35 16.68 -30.41
C GLY A 188 -0.41 17.52 -29.58
N GLY A 189 0.92 17.27 -29.62
CA GLY A 189 1.91 18.03 -28.87
C GLY A 189 1.87 17.78 -27.34
N ASN A 190 2.68 18.51 -26.62
CA ASN A 190 2.77 18.41 -25.18
C ASN A 190 1.48 18.86 -24.49
N VAL A 191 1.15 18.22 -23.37
CA VAL A 191 0.00 18.57 -22.53
C VAL A 191 0.41 18.53 -21.06
N SER A 192 -0.15 19.43 -20.25
CA SER A 192 0.08 19.50 -18.81
C SER A 192 -1.23 19.32 -18.05
N TYR A 193 -1.19 18.58 -16.96
CA TYR A 193 -2.32 18.32 -16.06
C TYR A 193 -1.99 18.81 -14.66
N SER A 194 -2.70 19.81 -14.17
CA SER A 194 -2.64 20.32 -12.80
C SER A 194 -3.66 19.67 -11.87
N ASN A 195 -4.62 18.94 -12.41
CA ASN A 195 -5.62 18.21 -11.65
C ASN A 195 -5.93 16.84 -12.27
N TYR A 196 -6.38 15.92 -11.43
CA TYR A 196 -6.66 14.55 -11.84
C TYR A 196 -7.89 14.43 -12.75
N ASP A 197 -8.92 15.23 -12.54
CA ASP A 197 -10.20 15.08 -13.24
C ASP A 197 -10.03 15.36 -14.75
N GLN A 198 -9.18 16.32 -15.11
CA GLN A 198 -8.83 16.57 -16.50
C GLN A 198 -8.03 15.43 -17.11
N LEU A 199 -7.02 14.90 -16.39
CA LEU A 199 -6.25 13.75 -16.82
C LEU A 199 -7.15 12.53 -17.09
N GLU A 200 -8.05 12.24 -16.15
CA GLU A 200 -8.99 11.11 -16.27
C GLU A 200 -9.94 11.28 -17.45
N THR A 201 -10.48 12.49 -17.64
CA THR A 201 -11.36 12.82 -18.76
C THR A 201 -10.65 12.65 -20.10
N ASP A 202 -9.46 13.23 -20.26
CA ASP A 202 -8.71 13.14 -21.51
C ASP A 202 -8.26 11.69 -21.81
N PHE A 203 -7.98 10.90 -20.79
CA PHE A 203 -7.70 9.48 -20.95
C PHE A 203 -8.95 8.69 -21.37
N ALA A 204 -10.10 8.94 -20.75
CA ALA A 204 -11.38 8.32 -21.10
C ALA A 204 -11.83 8.67 -22.54
N GLU A 205 -11.57 9.90 -22.96
CA GLU A 205 -11.89 10.40 -24.32
C GLU A 205 -10.84 10.04 -25.37
N LYS A 206 -9.82 9.22 -25.04
CA LYS A 206 -8.71 8.80 -25.91
C LYS A 206 -7.82 9.95 -26.41
N LYS A 207 -7.86 11.09 -25.77
CA LYS A 207 -6.96 12.23 -26.07
C LYS A 207 -5.55 11.97 -25.54
N LEU A 208 -5.41 11.12 -24.52
CA LEU A 208 -4.14 10.68 -23.96
C LEU A 208 -3.97 9.18 -24.18
N HIS A 209 -2.96 8.80 -24.96
CA HIS A 209 -2.69 7.40 -25.28
C HIS A 209 -2.00 6.68 -24.10
N PRO A 210 -2.29 5.38 -23.86
CA PRO A 210 -1.65 4.59 -22.80
C PRO A 210 -0.11 4.61 -22.81
N VAL A 211 0.51 4.65 -23.97
CA VAL A 211 1.98 4.71 -24.10
C VAL A 211 2.53 6.01 -23.52
N ASP A 212 1.89 7.14 -23.83
CA ASP A 212 2.32 8.44 -23.33
C ASP A 212 2.13 8.54 -21.80
N LEU A 213 1.02 8.02 -21.30
CA LEU A 213 0.77 7.93 -19.84
C LEU A 213 1.82 7.05 -19.16
N LYS A 214 2.13 5.88 -19.72
CA LYS A 214 3.17 4.97 -19.19
C LYS A 214 4.54 5.64 -19.11
N GLN A 215 4.96 6.27 -20.19
CA GLN A 215 6.25 6.95 -20.27
C GLN A 215 6.33 8.07 -19.22
N THR A 216 5.29 8.87 -19.14
CA THR A 216 5.21 9.99 -18.19
C THR A 216 5.24 9.51 -16.74
N VAL A 217 4.36 8.56 -16.38
CA VAL A 217 4.33 7.99 -15.03
C VAL A 217 5.68 7.37 -14.65
N GLY A 218 6.30 6.63 -15.57
CA GLY A 218 7.63 6.05 -15.34
C GLY A 218 8.69 7.10 -15.05
N ASN A 219 8.71 8.20 -15.82
CA ASN A 219 9.66 9.30 -15.62
C ASN A 219 9.45 10.02 -14.27
N TYR A 220 8.20 10.28 -13.87
CA TYR A 220 7.90 10.90 -12.58
C TYR A 220 8.24 9.97 -11.41
N LEU A 221 7.96 8.68 -11.51
CA LEU A 221 8.36 7.72 -10.47
C LEU A 221 9.88 7.64 -10.31
N VAL A 222 10.64 7.71 -11.40
CA VAL A 222 12.11 7.81 -11.32
C VAL A 222 12.52 9.08 -10.58
N LYS A 223 11.94 10.25 -10.88
CA LYS A 223 12.22 11.50 -10.17
C LYS A 223 11.97 11.42 -8.66
N ILE A 224 10.96 10.63 -8.24
CA ILE A 224 10.61 10.43 -6.83
C ILE A 224 11.54 9.41 -6.17
N VAL A 225 11.74 8.26 -6.81
CA VAL A 225 12.43 7.11 -6.20
C VAL A 225 13.94 7.27 -6.18
N SER A 226 14.55 7.80 -7.26
CA SER A 226 16.02 7.90 -7.36
C SER A 226 16.66 8.68 -6.21
N PRO A 227 16.18 9.88 -5.82
CA PRO A 227 16.77 10.61 -4.71
C PRO A 227 16.63 9.89 -3.35
N ILE A 228 15.57 9.07 -3.18
CA ILE A 228 15.38 8.26 -1.97
C ILE A 228 16.35 7.08 -1.98
N ARG A 229 16.45 6.37 -3.10
CA ARG A 229 17.36 5.25 -3.28
C ARG A 229 18.82 5.67 -3.06
N ASP A 230 19.23 6.81 -3.61
CA ASP A 230 20.60 7.30 -3.50
C ASP A 230 21.00 7.62 -2.05
N LYS A 231 20.00 7.97 -1.20
CA LYS A 231 20.21 8.15 0.25
C LYS A 231 20.26 6.83 1.04
N LEU A 232 19.82 5.71 0.47
CA LEU A 232 19.77 4.44 1.20
C LEU A 232 21.14 3.86 1.55
N ASN A 233 22.20 4.27 0.84
CA ASN A 233 23.56 3.80 1.07
C ASN A 233 23.65 2.29 1.33
N LEU A 234 22.87 1.51 0.56
CA LEU A 234 22.81 0.05 0.69
C LEU A 234 24.13 -0.53 0.20
N SER A 235 24.83 -1.27 1.06
CA SER A 235 25.94 -2.10 0.59
C SER A 235 25.40 -3.13 -0.42
N GLU A 236 26.25 -3.54 -1.38
CA GLU A 236 25.87 -4.59 -2.35
C GLU A 236 25.36 -5.86 -1.66
N GLU A 237 25.91 -6.20 -0.50
CA GLU A 237 25.51 -7.33 0.30
C GLU A 237 24.06 -7.22 0.82
N ILE A 238 23.67 -6.06 1.35
CA ILE A 238 22.30 -5.79 1.79
C ILE A 238 21.35 -5.80 0.59
N PHE A 239 21.78 -5.25 -0.55
CA PHE A 239 20.97 -5.21 -1.76
C PHE A 239 20.68 -6.63 -2.28
N GLU A 240 21.67 -7.53 -2.25
CA GLU A 240 21.50 -8.93 -2.64
C GLU A 240 20.59 -9.71 -1.65
N VAL A 241 20.68 -9.41 -0.35
CA VAL A 241 19.74 -9.98 0.65
C VAL A 241 18.32 -9.54 0.38
N ILE A 242 18.12 -8.25 0.10
CA ILE A 242 16.80 -7.71 -0.25
C ILE A 242 16.25 -8.41 -1.50
N LYS A 243 17.05 -8.54 -2.58
CA LYS A 243 16.63 -9.23 -3.81
C LYS A 243 16.27 -10.70 -3.60
N LYS A 244 16.96 -11.39 -2.71
CA LYS A 244 16.68 -12.81 -2.38
C LYS A 244 15.46 -13.00 -1.47
N SER A 245 14.97 -11.92 -0.86
CA SER A 245 13.82 -11.94 0.04
C SER A 245 12.47 -11.85 -0.71
N TYR A 246 12.53 -11.73 -2.03
CA TYR A 246 11.40 -11.69 -2.96
C TYR A 246 11.55 -12.83 -3.99
#